data_f3c84116f3dd4b4260d5c86b8e828683
#
_entry.id   f3c84116f3dd4b4260d5c86b8e828683
#
_cell.length_a   1.000
_cell.length_b   1.000
_cell.length_c   1.000
_cell.angle_alpha   90.00
_cell.angle_beta   90.00
_cell.angle_gamma   90.00
#
_symmetry.space_group_name_H-M   'P 1'
#
loop_
_entity.id
_entity.type
_entity.pdbx_description
1 polymer ?
#
loop_
_entity_poly.entity_id
_entity_poly.type
_entity_poly.pdbx_seq_one_letter_code
_entity_poly.pdbx_strand_id
1 'polypeptide(L)'
;ATDELVACVNIDRTDVLGDFNAFASGFYGSEAYIELYERLNGDSFEYHKVEPTGGEKILNVGIPTDCYPFCYIDSESGEFAGSDVEVITRFANEYGYSLKLTGGVFSTIEMGIVNGEFDIAIGTFFESSRVDTELTGTVYLSKPYMKHEIVFIEIEDPDNMKVLVPFDY
;
A
#
# COMPACT_ATOMS: atom_id res chain seq x y z
N ALA A 1 11.08 -15.08 -4.62
CA ALA A 1 9.88 -14.74 -5.39
C ALA A 1 9.58 -13.25 -5.28
N THR A 2 8.85 -12.71 -6.24
CA THR A 2 8.46 -11.29 -6.25
C THR A 2 6.95 -11.17 -6.42
N ASP A 3 6.37 -10.15 -5.81
CA ASP A 3 4.98 -9.76 -5.96
C ASP A 3 4.89 -8.25 -6.23
N GLU A 4 3.73 -7.78 -6.58
CA GLU A 4 3.48 -6.38 -6.87
C GLU A 4 2.47 -5.82 -5.87
N LEU A 5 2.75 -4.62 -5.36
CA LEU A 5 1.82 -3.87 -4.53
C LEU A 5 0.89 -3.04 -5.41
N VAL A 6 -0.39 -3.16 -5.15
CA VAL A 6 -1.47 -2.46 -5.85
C VAL A 6 -2.37 -1.75 -4.85
N ALA A 7 -3.10 -0.75 -5.31
CA ALA A 7 -4.18 -0.14 -4.55
C ALA A 7 -5.52 -0.79 -4.91
N CYS A 8 -6.43 -0.83 -3.96
CA CYS A 8 -7.82 -1.21 -4.19
C CYS A 8 -8.67 0.06 -4.33
N VAL A 9 -9.44 0.18 -5.39
CA VAL A 9 -10.25 1.37 -5.69
C VAL A 9 -11.72 0.99 -5.69
N ASN A 10 -12.54 1.83 -5.06
CA ASN A 10 -13.99 1.68 -5.04
C ASN A 10 -14.52 1.56 -6.47
N ILE A 11 -15.43 0.61 -6.70
CA ILE A 11 -15.97 0.30 -8.02
C ILE A 11 -16.72 1.48 -8.66
N ASP A 12 -17.21 2.43 -7.86
CA ASP A 12 -17.88 3.64 -8.32
C ASP A 12 -16.91 4.81 -8.60
N ARG A 13 -15.61 4.62 -8.33
CA ARG A 13 -14.60 5.66 -8.47
C ARG A 13 -13.62 5.36 -9.60
N THR A 14 -14.16 5.20 -10.80
CA THR A 14 -13.35 5.00 -12.03
C THR A 14 -12.44 6.20 -12.33
N ASP A 15 -12.82 7.40 -11.91
CA ASP A 15 -12.00 8.60 -11.98
C ASP A 15 -10.72 8.47 -11.15
N VAL A 16 -10.84 8.01 -9.90
CA VAL A 16 -9.68 7.76 -9.02
C VAL A 16 -8.80 6.64 -9.57
N LEU A 17 -9.42 5.57 -10.09
CA LEU A 17 -8.68 4.47 -10.71
C LEU A 17 -7.83 4.97 -11.89
N GLY A 18 -8.40 5.77 -12.76
CA GLY A 18 -7.69 6.34 -13.91
C GLY A 18 -6.52 7.22 -13.49
N ASP A 19 -6.75 8.10 -12.52
CA ASP A 19 -5.71 8.98 -11.98
C ASP A 19 -4.58 8.18 -11.31
N PHE A 20 -4.95 7.21 -10.47
CA PHE A 20 -3.94 6.39 -9.77
C PHE A 20 -3.15 5.50 -10.73
N ASN A 21 -3.79 4.93 -11.73
CA ASN A 21 -3.10 4.12 -12.74
C ASN A 21 -2.08 4.96 -13.55
N ALA A 22 -2.45 6.19 -13.90
CA ALA A 22 -1.53 7.11 -14.57
C ALA A 22 -0.35 7.48 -13.67
N PHE A 23 -0.62 7.79 -12.41
CA PHE A 23 0.41 8.02 -11.40
C PHE A 23 1.34 6.80 -11.24
N ALA A 24 0.77 5.62 -11.02
CA ALA A 24 1.53 4.39 -10.80
C ALA A 24 2.45 4.07 -11.99
N SER A 25 1.97 4.25 -13.21
CA SER A 25 2.77 4.03 -14.43
C SER A 25 3.96 4.99 -14.54
N GLY A 26 3.80 6.24 -14.10
CA GLY A 26 4.88 7.22 -14.10
C GLY A 26 5.82 7.09 -12.90
N PHE A 27 5.30 6.63 -11.76
CA PHE A 27 6.07 6.43 -10.54
C PHE A 27 6.96 5.19 -10.60
N TYR A 28 6.42 4.08 -11.09
CA TYR A 28 7.14 2.79 -11.16
C TYR A 28 8.42 2.93 -12.00
N GLY A 29 9.58 2.68 -11.38
CA GLY A 29 10.88 2.84 -12.01
C GLY A 29 11.44 4.27 -12.07
N SER A 30 10.73 5.26 -11.53
CA SER A 30 11.22 6.64 -11.39
C SER A 30 12.33 6.76 -10.34
N GLU A 31 13.02 7.91 -10.29
CA GLU A 31 14.00 8.17 -9.23
C GLU A 31 13.39 8.06 -7.82
N ALA A 32 12.19 8.58 -7.63
CA ALA A 32 11.48 8.51 -6.36
C ALA A 32 11.12 7.06 -5.98
N TYR A 33 10.73 6.25 -6.97
CA TYR A 33 10.51 4.81 -6.80
C TYR A 33 11.80 4.10 -6.38
N ILE A 34 12.90 4.32 -7.09
CA ILE A 34 14.19 3.66 -6.82
C ILE A 34 14.66 4.00 -5.41
N GLU A 35 14.60 5.25 -5.02
CA GLU A 35 14.98 5.71 -3.68
C GLU A 35 14.14 5.04 -2.59
N LEU A 36 12.83 4.98 -2.78
CA LEU A 36 11.92 4.33 -1.83
C LEU A 36 12.14 2.81 -1.77
N TYR A 37 12.33 2.18 -2.93
CA TYR A 37 12.60 0.75 -3.03
C TYR A 37 13.90 0.37 -2.31
N GLU A 38 14.96 1.17 -2.47
CA GLU A 38 16.24 0.96 -1.78
C GLU A 38 16.09 1.10 -0.26
N ARG A 39 15.30 2.08 0.22
CA ARG A 39 15.03 2.23 1.66
C ARG A 39 14.22 1.07 2.24
N LEU A 40 13.25 0.55 1.47
CA LEU A 40 12.45 -0.62 1.89
C LEU A 40 13.29 -1.89 2.00
N ASN A 41 14.31 -2.04 1.18
CA ASN A 41 15.18 -3.23 1.15
C ASN A 41 16.50 -3.04 1.90
N GLY A 42 16.67 -1.94 2.62
CA GLY A 42 17.83 -1.68 3.48
C GLY A 42 17.71 -2.38 4.84
N ASP A 43 18.75 -2.23 5.65
CA ASP A 43 18.82 -2.84 6.99
C ASP A 43 17.78 -2.27 7.96
N SER A 44 17.38 -1.03 7.74
CA SER A 44 16.32 -0.36 8.51
C SER A 44 15.59 0.64 7.63
N PHE A 45 14.26 0.67 7.75
CA PHE A 45 13.44 1.62 7.01
C PHE A 45 13.36 2.96 7.75
N GLU A 46 13.65 4.05 7.04
CA GLU A 46 13.44 5.42 7.50
C GLU A 46 12.31 6.05 6.69
N TYR A 47 11.25 6.49 7.40
CA TYR A 47 10.13 7.19 6.79
C TYR A 47 10.53 8.63 6.42
N HIS A 48 10.38 8.96 5.15
CA HIS A 48 10.57 10.33 4.65
C HIS A 48 9.21 10.96 4.38
N LYS A 49 8.75 11.78 5.32
CA LYS A 49 7.45 12.43 5.20
C LYS A 49 7.38 13.28 3.93
N VAL A 50 6.36 13.01 3.11
CA VAL A 50 5.97 13.86 1.99
C VAL A 50 4.94 14.86 2.51
N GLU A 51 5.23 16.15 2.43
CA GLU A 51 4.28 17.17 2.88
C GLU A 51 3.07 17.26 1.94
N PRO A 52 1.85 17.11 2.49
CA PRO A 52 0.65 17.30 1.69
C PRO A 52 0.53 18.74 1.21
N THR A 53 0.27 18.92 -0.08
CA THR A 53 0.03 20.24 -0.66
C THR A 53 -1.43 20.66 -0.61
N GLY A 54 -2.32 19.68 -0.35
CA GLY A 54 -3.74 19.90 -0.39
C GLY A 54 -4.30 20.07 -1.81
N GLY A 55 -5.59 19.99 -1.94
CA GLY A 55 -6.30 20.18 -3.20
C GLY A 55 -7.79 20.35 -2.94
N GLU A 56 -8.55 20.71 -3.97
CA GLU A 56 -9.99 20.95 -3.85
C GLU A 56 -10.79 19.64 -3.74
N LYS A 57 -10.25 18.54 -4.30
CA LYS A 57 -10.90 17.23 -4.25
C LYS A 57 -10.48 16.46 -3.00
N ILE A 58 -11.44 15.97 -2.24
CA ILE A 58 -11.17 15.14 -1.05
C ILE A 58 -11.07 13.68 -1.48
N LEU A 59 -10.02 13.00 -1.04
CA LEU A 59 -9.82 11.56 -1.24
C LEU A 59 -9.90 10.86 0.12
N ASN A 60 -10.91 10.00 0.28
CA ASN A 60 -11.06 9.15 1.45
C ASN A 60 -10.23 7.88 1.26
N VAL A 61 -9.21 7.70 2.09
CA VAL A 61 -8.24 6.61 1.98
C VAL A 61 -8.33 5.71 3.20
N GLY A 62 -8.55 4.42 2.96
CA GLY A 62 -8.36 3.39 3.97
C GLY A 62 -6.92 2.90 3.97
N ILE A 63 -6.27 2.90 5.13
CA ILE A 63 -4.88 2.48 5.25
C ILE A 63 -4.67 1.64 6.52
N PRO A 64 -4.18 0.39 6.40
CA PRO A 64 -3.85 -0.42 7.56
C PRO A 64 -2.75 0.23 8.41
N THR A 65 -2.78 -0.03 9.71
CA THR A 65 -1.79 0.50 10.66
C THR A 65 -0.93 -0.59 11.31
N ASP A 66 -1.08 -1.82 10.85
CA ASP A 66 -0.41 -3.02 11.36
C ASP A 66 0.54 -3.67 10.34
N CYS A 67 1.02 -2.92 9.36
CA CYS A 67 1.82 -3.42 8.24
C CYS A 67 3.17 -2.67 8.11
N TYR A 68 3.96 -2.63 9.18
CA TYR A 68 5.30 -2.05 9.12
C TYR A 68 6.20 -2.81 8.10
N PRO A 69 7.02 -2.15 7.29
CA PRO A 69 7.28 -0.70 7.19
C PRO A 69 6.42 0.03 6.16
N PHE A 70 5.42 -0.62 5.61
CA PHE A 70 4.56 -0.06 4.55
C PHE A 70 3.58 0.97 5.08
N CYS A 71 2.90 0.65 6.18
CA CYS A 71 1.93 1.51 6.81
C CYS A 71 1.81 1.19 8.31
N TYR A 72 1.96 2.22 9.13
CA TYR A 72 1.92 2.13 10.58
C TYR A 72 1.63 3.51 11.19
N ILE A 73 1.39 3.54 12.49
CA ILE A 73 1.34 4.79 13.25
C ILE A 73 2.70 4.99 13.92
N ASP A 74 3.33 6.11 13.64
CA ASP A 74 4.58 6.47 14.29
C ASP A 74 4.33 6.72 15.79
N SER A 75 5.07 6.01 16.65
CA SER A 75 4.88 6.05 18.09
C SER A 75 5.23 7.39 18.73
N GLU A 76 6.10 8.18 18.10
CA GLU A 76 6.52 9.49 18.61
C GLU A 76 5.56 10.60 18.20
N SER A 77 5.16 10.64 16.92
CA SER A 77 4.29 11.70 16.39
C SER A 77 2.80 11.38 16.49
N GLY A 78 2.43 10.09 16.55
CA GLY A 78 1.04 9.65 16.45
C GLY A 78 0.45 9.76 15.05
N GLU A 79 1.26 10.09 14.05
CA GLU A 79 0.84 10.25 12.67
C GLU A 79 1.00 8.95 11.87
N PHE A 80 0.28 8.84 10.75
CA PHE A 80 0.50 7.79 9.78
C PHE A 80 1.89 7.91 9.17
N ALA A 81 2.55 6.78 9.01
CA ALA A 81 3.89 6.68 8.44
C ALA A 81 4.03 5.41 7.61
N GLY A 82 5.10 5.33 6.85
CA GLY A 82 5.45 4.16 6.04
C GLY A 82 5.55 4.47 4.55
N SER A 83 6.04 3.49 3.80
CA SER A 83 6.26 3.65 2.36
C SER A 83 4.97 3.91 1.59
N ASP A 84 3.86 3.27 1.97
CA ASP A 84 2.59 3.47 1.29
C ASP A 84 1.96 4.83 1.62
N VAL A 85 2.27 5.40 2.78
CA VAL A 85 1.89 6.78 3.12
C VAL A 85 2.65 7.77 2.25
N GLU A 86 3.93 7.53 1.98
CA GLU A 86 4.71 8.34 1.03
C GLU A 86 4.09 8.28 -0.37
N VAL A 87 3.75 7.08 -0.85
CA VAL A 87 3.17 6.89 -2.19
C VAL A 87 1.82 7.58 -2.33
N ILE A 88 0.89 7.38 -1.39
CA ILE A 88 -0.45 7.98 -1.51
C ILE A 88 -0.40 9.51 -1.40
N THR A 89 0.52 10.04 -0.61
CA THR A 89 0.70 11.49 -0.48
C THR A 89 1.27 12.09 -1.77
N ARG A 90 2.24 11.43 -2.42
CA ARG A 90 2.75 11.83 -3.73
C ARG A 90 1.65 11.84 -4.79
N PHE A 91 0.82 10.79 -4.80
CA PHE A 91 -0.34 10.72 -5.70
C PHE A 91 -1.29 11.89 -5.48
N ALA A 92 -1.68 12.12 -4.23
CA ALA A 92 -2.60 13.22 -3.90
C ALA A 92 -2.05 14.58 -4.32
N ASN A 93 -0.77 14.84 -4.08
CA ASN A 93 -0.13 16.09 -4.45
C ASN A 93 -0.11 16.31 -5.97
N GLU A 94 0.18 15.25 -6.72
CA GLU A 94 0.27 15.32 -8.19
C GLU A 94 -1.10 15.53 -8.84
N TYR A 95 -2.16 14.93 -8.28
CA TYR A 95 -3.50 14.95 -8.87
C TYR A 95 -4.49 15.89 -8.18
N GLY A 96 -4.02 16.71 -7.23
CA GLY A 96 -4.84 17.76 -6.61
C GLY A 96 -5.87 17.25 -5.61
N TYR A 97 -5.54 16.17 -4.88
CA TYR A 97 -6.38 15.65 -3.81
C TYR A 97 -5.91 16.14 -2.43
N SER A 98 -6.88 16.38 -1.56
CA SER A 98 -6.65 16.45 -0.12
C SER A 98 -6.96 15.11 0.51
N LEU A 99 -6.01 14.54 1.25
CA LEU A 99 -6.15 13.23 1.85
C LEU A 99 -6.96 13.27 3.15
N LYS A 100 -7.88 12.33 3.27
CA LYS A 100 -8.51 11.96 4.54
C LYS A 100 -8.17 10.50 4.81
N LEU A 101 -7.21 10.27 5.70
CA LEU A 101 -6.73 8.93 6.05
C LEU A 101 -7.57 8.36 7.19
N THR A 102 -8.02 7.13 7.03
CA THR A 102 -8.70 6.35 8.07
C THR A 102 -7.92 5.05 8.27
N GLY A 103 -7.46 4.83 9.49
CA GLY A 103 -6.66 3.67 9.86
C GLY A 103 -7.48 2.56 10.50
N GLY A 104 -6.87 1.40 10.55
CA GLY A 104 -7.42 0.20 11.19
C GLY A 104 -6.52 -1.00 10.91
N VAL A 105 -6.91 -2.16 11.41
CA VAL A 105 -6.26 -3.41 11.03
C VAL A 105 -6.61 -3.77 9.60
N PHE A 106 -5.75 -4.53 8.94
CA PHE A 106 -5.87 -4.86 7.52
C PHE A 106 -7.26 -5.37 7.12
N SER A 107 -7.82 -6.32 7.90
CA SER A 107 -9.14 -6.89 7.59
C SER A 107 -10.27 -5.86 7.65
N THR A 108 -10.20 -4.89 8.56
CA THR A 108 -11.18 -3.80 8.66
C THR A 108 -11.10 -2.87 7.45
N ILE A 109 -9.90 -2.55 7.00
CA ILE A 109 -9.69 -1.73 5.80
C ILE A 109 -10.20 -2.46 4.55
N GLU A 110 -9.90 -3.75 4.44
CA GLU A 110 -10.39 -4.58 3.33
C GLU A 110 -11.92 -4.60 3.26
N MET A 111 -12.59 -4.79 4.38
CA MET A 111 -14.05 -4.72 4.45
C MET A 111 -14.58 -3.34 4.12
N GLY A 112 -13.92 -2.30 4.58
CA GLY A 112 -14.33 -0.90 4.34
C GLY A 112 -14.30 -0.53 2.87
N ILE A 113 -13.28 -0.96 2.11
CA ILE A 113 -13.23 -0.68 0.67
C ILE A 113 -14.33 -1.44 -0.10
N VAL A 114 -14.62 -2.66 0.28
CA VAL A 114 -15.71 -3.44 -0.31
C VAL A 114 -17.07 -2.79 -0.05
N ASN A 115 -17.26 -2.25 1.16
CA ASN A 115 -18.51 -1.62 1.57
C ASN A 115 -18.64 -0.16 1.08
N GLY A 116 -17.65 0.38 0.38
CA GLY A 116 -17.69 1.74 -0.16
C GLY A 116 -17.40 2.85 0.85
N GLU A 117 -16.80 2.53 1.98
CA GLU A 117 -16.42 3.52 2.99
C GLU A 117 -15.23 4.40 2.55
N PHE A 118 -14.42 3.89 1.62
CA PHE A 118 -13.24 4.57 1.08
C PHE A 118 -13.34 4.71 -0.43
N ASP A 119 -12.69 5.73 -0.97
CA ASP A 119 -12.49 5.89 -2.41
C ASP A 119 -11.36 4.96 -2.89
N ILE A 120 -10.33 4.82 -2.09
CA ILE A 120 -9.15 3.99 -2.33
C ILE A 120 -8.63 3.43 -1.01
N ALA A 121 -8.10 2.22 -1.06
CA ALA A 121 -7.34 1.62 0.04
C ALA A 121 -5.94 1.26 -0.47
N ILE A 122 -4.95 1.59 0.33
CA ILE A 122 -3.54 1.29 0.07
C ILE A 122 -2.90 0.76 1.35
N GLY A 123 -2.02 -0.21 1.22
CA GLY A 123 -1.31 -0.81 2.34
C GLY A 123 -1.25 -2.31 2.23
N THR A 124 -0.18 -2.81 1.64
CA THR A 124 0.12 -4.24 1.49
C THR A 124 -0.93 -5.08 0.76
N PHE A 125 -1.63 -4.49 -0.22
CA PHE A 125 -2.46 -5.26 -1.12
C PHE A 125 -1.59 -5.84 -2.24
N PHE A 126 -1.33 -7.16 -2.15
CA PHE A 126 -0.54 -7.87 -3.15
C PHE A 126 -1.41 -8.31 -4.32
N GLU A 127 -0.93 -8.09 -5.53
CA GLU A 127 -1.65 -8.46 -6.75
C GLU A 127 -1.98 -9.96 -6.77
N SER A 128 -1.00 -10.81 -6.45
CA SER A 128 -1.17 -12.27 -6.47
C SER A 128 -2.25 -12.78 -5.50
N SER A 129 -2.42 -12.13 -4.36
CA SER A 129 -3.42 -12.51 -3.37
C SER A 129 -4.83 -11.97 -3.69
N ARG A 130 -4.96 -11.10 -4.69
CA ARG A 130 -6.25 -10.45 -5.05
C ARG A 130 -6.92 -11.06 -6.27
N VAL A 131 -6.17 -11.71 -7.14
CA VAL A 131 -6.70 -12.29 -8.39
C VAL A 131 -7.73 -13.39 -8.13
N ASP A 132 -7.58 -14.14 -7.05
CA ASP A 132 -8.42 -15.29 -6.71
C ASP A 132 -9.30 -15.09 -5.46
N THR A 133 -9.49 -13.84 -5.01
CA THR A 133 -10.25 -13.56 -3.79
C THR A 133 -11.70 -13.15 -4.08
N GLU A 134 -12.54 -13.21 -3.04
CA GLU A 134 -13.93 -12.73 -3.05
C GLU A 134 -14.06 -11.23 -3.40
N LEU A 135 -12.95 -10.50 -3.40
CA LEU A 135 -12.91 -9.08 -3.77
C LEU A 135 -13.04 -8.86 -5.29
N THR A 136 -12.75 -9.88 -6.10
CA THR A 136 -12.88 -9.78 -7.56
C THR A 136 -14.30 -9.42 -7.95
N GLY A 137 -14.48 -8.30 -8.65
CA GLY A 137 -15.78 -7.77 -9.05
C GLY A 137 -16.46 -6.83 -8.04
N THR A 138 -15.88 -6.64 -6.84
CA THR A 138 -16.38 -5.72 -5.82
C THR A 138 -15.53 -4.46 -5.68
N VAL A 139 -14.28 -4.53 -6.11
CA VAL A 139 -13.33 -3.40 -6.17
C VAL A 139 -12.52 -3.49 -7.46
N TYR A 140 -11.91 -2.38 -7.85
CA TYR A 140 -10.87 -2.38 -8.89
C TYR A 140 -9.50 -2.52 -8.25
N LEU A 141 -8.61 -3.28 -8.89
CA LEU A 141 -7.19 -3.28 -8.58
C LEU A 141 -6.47 -2.30 -9.50
N SER A 142 -5.63 -1.46 -8.93
CA SER A 142 -4.80 -0.54 -9.71
C SER A 142 -3.67 -1.26 -10.44
N LYS A 143 -3.00 -0.55 -11.33
CA LYS A 143 -1.66 -0.93 -11.77
C LYS A 143 -0.69 -0.91 -10.59
N PRO A 144 0.35 -1.76 -10.61
CA PRO A 144 1.31 -1.81 -9.52
C PRO A 144 2.09 -0.51 -9.37
N TYR A 145 2.35 -0.13 -8.13
CA TYR A 145 3.16 1.03 -7.79
C TYR A 145 4.49 0.68 -7.14
N MET A 146 4.67 -0.55 -6.65
CA MET A 146 5.87 -1.00 -5.97
C MET A 146 6.05 -2.51 -6.14
N LYS A 147 7.27 -2.92 -6.41
CA LYS A 147 7.67 -4.34 -6.39
C LYS A 147 8.04 -4.74 -4.97
N HIS A 148 7.63 -5.92 -4.57
CA HIS A 148 8.00 -6.51 -3.28
C HIS A 148 8.70 -7.84 -3.47
N GLU A 149 9.86 -8.00 -2.81
CA GLU A 149 10.59 -9.25 -2.81
C GLU A 149 10.17 -10.10 -1.62
N ILE A 150 9.71 -11.32 -1.91
CA ILE A 150 9.33 -12.29 -0.89
C ILE A 150 10.54 -13.18 -0.62
N VAL A 151 11.03 -13.12 0.61
CA VAL A 151 12.11 -13.99 1.09
C VAL A 151 11.49 -15.14 1.90
N PHE A 152 11.89 -16.35 1.57
CA PHE A 152 11.51 -17.53 2.34
C PHE A 152 12.67 -17.88 3.27
N ILE A 153 12.38 -18.00 4.56
CA ILE A 153 13.33 -18.53 5.53
C ILE A 153 13.00 -19.99 5.85
N GLU A 154 14.04 -20.80 5.89
CA GLU A 154 13.92 -22.18 6.30
C GLU A 154 14.01 -22.23 7.83
N ILE A 155 12.91 -22.63 8.47
CA ILE A 155 12.87 -22.81 9.93
C ILE A 155 12.94 -24.30 10.19
N GLU A 156 13.96 -24.72 10.95
CA GLU A 156 14.01 -26.08 11.46
C GLU A 156 13.08 -26.19 12.67
N ASP A 157 12.03 -27.00 12.54
CA ASP A 157 11.15 -27.36 13.64
C ASP A 157 11.91 -28.29 14.62
N PRO A 158 11.65 -28.20 15.96
CA PRO A 158 12.19 -29.12 16.95
C PRO A 158 12.00 -30.63 16.63
N ASP A 159 11.01 -30.96 15.79
CA ASP A 159 10.73 -32.32 15.33
C ASP A 159 11.38 -32.65 13.96
N ASN A 160 12.36 -31.88 13.51
CA ASN A 160 13.08 -32.08 12.24
C ASN A 160 12.24 -31.88 10.96
N MET A 161 11.11 -31.20 11.02
CA MET A 161 10.37 -30.79 9.85
C MET A 161 10.86 -29.43 9.36
N LYS A 162 11.23 -29.34 8.09
CA LYS A 162 11.58 -28.09 7.44
C LYS A 162 10.31 -27.41 6.95
N VAL A 163 10.02 -26.22 7.49
CA VAL A 163 8.89 -25.40 7.06
C VAL A 163 9.44 -24.16 6.38
N LEU A 164 9.02 -23.94 5.13
CA LEU A 164 9.31 -22.70 4.43
C LEU A 164 8.21 -21.68 4.77
N VAL A 165 8.59 -20.63 5.48
CA VAL A 165 7.66 -19.55 5.86
C VAL A 165 8.01 -18.30 5.06
N PRO A 166 7.03 -17.66 4.41
CA PRO A 166 7.27 -16.36 3.82
C PRO A 166 7.61 -15.37 4.93
N PHE A 167 8.70 -14.64 4.74
CA PHE A 167 9.10 -13.58 5.63
C PHE A 167 8.65 -12.25 5.01
N ASP A 168 7.67 -11.62 5.63
CA ASP A 168 7.25 -10.26 5.29
C ASP A 168 8.14 -9.27 6.03
N TYR A 169 8.81 -8.47 5.25
CA TYR A 169 9.63 -7.39 5.78
C TYR A 169 8.76 -6.28 6.31
#